data_0a3e5befc8b73bddf110499c6a8ed854
#
_entry.id   0a3e5befc8b73bddf110499c6a8ed854
#
_cell.length_a   1.000
_cell.length_b   1.000
_cell.length_c   1.000
_cell.angle_alpha   90.00
_cell.angle_beta   90.00
_cell.angle_gamma   90.00
#
_symmetry.space_group_name_H-M   'P 1'
#
loop_
_entity.id
_entity.type
_entity.pdbx_description
1 polymer ?
#
loop_
_entity_poly.entity_id
_entity_poly.type
_entity_poly.pdbx_seq_one_letter_code
_entity_poly.pdbx_strand_id
1 'polypeptide(L)'
;MQKKILIFPAGTEIAFEIQNSLKYSKFVKIYGGTSASDHSEFTYENLITGFPFVDDANFLDFLNNVIDENEIDCVYPAHDSSCLFCSEHADEIHAQVIITDKTTTGICRSKKKTYEFFQSEEFIPETYATPDEVINFPVFIKPITGQGSVGARKIISRSELDMNYNSDYVICEYLPGAEYTVDCFTDGNGELLFCRQRMRERIKTGISVRTRSMDTDDAVRNIANRLNGKLKFKGAWFFQVKKNLNGEYRLMEVSPRIPGTAGLYRNTGVNFPMLTLFVFWGYPVSIIENDYDIVLDRAFYSAFRIGIDYDYVYLDYDDILTLGDKVNADVMRFVYQARNKGKRIILLSKHSTDIHADLKKAGISEELFEDIQVLEKSEEKSDYIKETDAIFIDDSFAERKKVKEKCGIPVFDVDMIESLIDWKS
;
A
#
# COMPACT_ATOMS: atom_id res chain seq x y z
N MET A 1 -9.02 21.35 -12.54
CA MET A 1 -9.97 20.30 -12.14
C MET A 1 -9.15 19.08 -11.74
N GLN A 2 -9.51 18.38 -10.67
CA GLN A 2 -8.82 17.13 -10.28
C GLN A 2 -9.22 16.04 -11.26
N LYS A 3 -8.27 15.17 -11.63
CA LYS A 3 -8.55 13.95 -12.40
C LYS A 3 -9.04 12.83 -11.49
N LYS A 4 -10.08 12.13 -11.90
CA LYS A 4 -10.65 10.99 -11.16
C LYS A 4 -9.91 9.71 -11.54
N ILE A 5 -9.31 9.06 -10.58
CA ILE A 5 -8.47 7.86 -10.76
C ILE A 5 -9.13 6.67 -10.10
N LEU A 6 -9.45 5.62 -10.86
CA LEU A 6 -9.91 4.35 -10.34
C LEU A 6 -8.72 3.41 -10.15
N ILE A 7 -8.45 3.00 -8.92
CA ILE A 7 -7.44 2.00 -8.56
C ILE A 7 -8.13 0.64 -8.43
N PHE A 8 -7.72 -0.35 -9.21
CA PHE A 8 -8.33 -1.68 -9.23
C PHE A 8 -7.28 -2.81 -9.31
N PRO A 9 -7.43 -3.89 -8.51
CA PRO A 9 -8.31 -4.04 -7.36
C PRO A 9 -7.78 -3.28 -6.13
N ALA A 10 -8.67 -2.65 -5.37
CA ALA A 10 -8.33 -1.72 -4.30
C ALA A 10 -7.77 -2.37 -3.02
N GLY A 11 -8.06 -3.65 -2.80
CA GLY A 11 -7.65 -4.38 -1.57
C GLY A 11 -6.23 -4.96 -1.59
N THR A 12 -5.43 -4.69 -2.64
CA THR A 12 -4.05 -5.19 -2.72
C THR A 12 -3.05 -4.28 -2.01
N GLU A 13 -1.89 -4.84 -1.61
CA GLU A 13 -0.79 -4.03 -1.04
C GLU A 13 -0.26 -2.98 -2.04
N ILE A 14 -0.38 -3.26 -3.34
CA ILE A 14 -0.01 -2.35 -4.41
C ILE A 14 -1.00 -1.18 -4.45
N ALA A 15 -2.29 -1.46 -4.42
CA ALA A 15 -3.34 -0.45 -4.39
C ALA A 15 -3.25 0.44 -3.14
N PHE A 16 -2.95 -0.15 -2.00
CA PHE A 16 -2.72 0.58 -0.75
C PHE A 16 -1.52 1.54 -0.88
N GLU A 17 -0.43 1.10 -1.50
CA GLU A 17 0.72 1.98 -1.73
C GLU A 17 0.41 3.08 -2.76
N ILE A 18 -0.36 2.80 -3.82
CA ILE A 18 -0.82 3.82 -4.76
C ILE A 18 -1.70 4.85 -4.04
N GLN A 19 -2.66 4.41 -3.25
CA GLN A 19 -3.54 5.26 -2.47
C GLN A 19 -2.74 6.16 -1.51
N ASN A 20 -1.81 5.59 -0.72
CA ASN A 20 -0.95 6.36 0.18
C ASN A 20 -0.07 7.39 -0.55
N SER A 21 0.34 7.08 -1.78
CA SER A 21 1.15 7.97 -2.62
C SER A 21 0.36 9.15 -3.16
N LEU A 22 -0.95 9.00 -3.32
CA LEU A 22 -1.81 9.96 -4.02
C LEU A 22 -2.78 10.72 -3.10
N LYS A 23 -3.11 10.23 -1.91
CA LYS A 23 -4.18 10.74 -1.05
C LYS A 23 -4.07 12.23 -0.66
N TYR A 24 -2.87 12.77 -0.63
CA TYR A 24 -2.65 14.20 -0.36
C TYR A 24 -2.47 15.05 -1.62
N SER A 25 -2.63 14.45 -2.80
CA SER A 25 -2.45 15.15 -4.06
C SER A 25 -3.64 16.04 -4.40
N LYS A 26 -3.38 17.31 -4.69
CA LYS A 26 -4.39 18.23 -5.22
C LYS A 26 -4.79 17.96 -6.68
N PHE A 27 -4.08 17.07 -7.37
CA PHE A 27 -4.28 16.81 -8.80
C PHE A 27 -5.28 15.70 -9.07
N VAL A 28 -5.55 14.84 -8.08
CA VAL A 28 -6.36 13.64 -8.26
C VAL A 28 -7.46 13.52 -7.21
N LYS A 29 -8.56 12.89 -7.62
CA LYS A 29 -9.58 12.33 -6.74
C LYS A 29 -9.55 10.81 -6.89
N ILE A 30 -9.37 10.09 -5.79
CA ILE A 30 -9.14 8.66 -5.80
C ILE A 30 -10.45 7.91 -5.60
N TYR A 31 -10.67 6.89 -6.45
CA TYR A 31 -11.70 5.88 -6.35
C TYR A 31 -11.03 4.52 -6.21
N GLY A 32 -11.58 3.65 -5.37
CA GLY A 32 -11.17 2.26 -5.28
C GLY A 32 -12.25 1.35 -5.87
N GLY A 33 -11.86 0.32 -6.63
CA GLY A 33 -12.76 -0.72 -7.11
C GLY A 33 -12.41 -2.07 -6.47
N THR A 34 -13.39 -2.81 -5.94
CA THR A 34 -13.12 -4.11 -5.31
C THR A 34 -14.18 -5.17 -5.64
N SER A 35 -13.69 -6.41 -5.84
CA SER A 35 -14.52 -7.61 -6.08
C SER A 35 -14.91 -8.34 -4.80
N ALA A 36 -14.32 -7.99 -3.66
CA ALA A 36 -14.52 -8.66 -2.38
C ALA A 36 -14.56 -7.66 -1.23
N SER A 37 -15.18 -8.05 -0.11
CA SER A 37 -15.04 -7.28 1.13
C SER A 37 -13.62 -7.46 1.67
N ASP A 38 -12.88 -6.39 1.72
CA ASP A 38 -11.48 -6.39 2.10
C ASP A 38 -11.08 -5.07 2.78
N HIS A 39 -9.78 -4.90 2.99
CA HIS A 39 -9.19 -3.75 3.65
C HIS A 39 -9.47 -2.41 2.96
N SER A 40 -9.81 -2.40 1.67
CA SER A 40 -10.15 -1.18 0.93
C SER A 40 -11.33 -0.41 1.53
N GLU A 41 -12.24 -1.10 2.21
CA GLU A 41 -13.37 -0.49 2.92
C GLU A 41 -12.94 0.52 3.99
N PHE A 42 -11.73 0.36 4.52
CA PHE A 42 -11.16 1.20 5.57
C PHE A 42 -10.20 2.28 5.05
N THR A 43 -9.86 2.24 3.78
CA THR A 43 -8.82 3.13 3.21
C THR A 43 -9.32 4.08 2.13
N TYR A 44 -10.40 3.73 1.41
CA TYR A 44 -10.93 4.54 0.34
C TYR A 44 -12.20 5.28 0.76
N GLU A 45 -12.23 6.60 0.58
CA GLU A 45 -13.47 7.39 0.74
C GLU A 45 -14.49 7.07 -0.35
N ASN A 46 -14.03 6.97 -1.61
CA ASN A 46 -14.86 6.63 -2.74
C ASN A 46 -14.57 5.19 -3.15
N LEU A 47 -15.20 4.24 -2.47
CA LEU A 47 -15.08 2.82 -2.77
C LEU A 47 -16.29 2.34 -3.57
N ILE A 48 -16.02 1.66 -4.69
CA ILE A 48 -17.01 1.00 -5.54
C ILE A 48 -16.85 -0.50 -5.36
N THR A 49 -17.88 -1.15 -4.88
CA THR A 49 -17.93 -2.59 -4.58
C THR A 49 -18.68 -3.34 -5.67
N GLY A 50 -18.62 -4.68 -5.61
CA GLY A 50 -19.37 -5.54 -6.52
C GLY A 50 -18.74 -5.72 -7.90
N PHE A 51 -17.46 -5.34 -8.08
CA PHE A 51 -16.74 -5.69 -9.30
C PHE A 51 -16.71 -7.22 -9.49
N PRO A 52 -16.96 -7.72 -10.70
CA PRO A 52 -16.62 -9.09 -11.03
C PRO A 52 -15.09 -9.31 -10.93
N PHE A 53 -14.64 -10.57 -10.88
CA PHE A 53 -13.21 -10.84 -11.03
C PHE A 53 -12.74 -10.55 -12.45
N VAL A 54 -11.45 -10.26 -12.61
CA VAL A 54 -10.86 -9.84 -13.92
C VAL A 54 -11.04 -10.87 -15.03
N ASP A 55 -11.16 -12.13 -14.69
CA ASP A 55 -11.38 -13.26 -15.61
C ASP A 55 -12.86 -13.54 -15.92
N ASP A 56 -13.78 -12.81 -15.29
CA ASP A 56 -15.21 -12.91 -15.61
C ASP A 56 -15.54 -12.23 -16.94
N ALA A 57 -16.39 -12.86 -17.73
CA ALA A 57 -16.74 -12.37 -19.08
C ALA A 57 -17.40 -10.99 -19.11
N ASN A 58 -18.05 -10.58 -18.02
CA ASN A 58 -18.73 -9.29 -17.89
C ASN A 58 -17.86 -8.19 -17.24
N PHE A 59 -16.56 -8.47 -16.96
CA PHE A 59 -15.70 -7.52 -16.27
C PHE A 59 -15.52 -6.22 -17.05
N LEU A 60 -15.28 -6.28 -18.37
CA LEU A 60 -15.06 -5.11 -19.21
C LEU A 60 -16.30 -4.19 -19.25
N ASP A 61 -17.47 -4.78 -19.44
CA ASP A 61 -18.73 -4.02 -19.48
C ASP A 61 -19.00 -3.36 -18.13
N PHE A 62 -18.77 -4.08 -17.03
CA PHE A 62 -18.93 -3.53 -15.69
C PHE A 62 -17.94 -2.39 -15.42
N LEU A 63 -16.67 -2.57 -15.79
CA LEU A 63 -15.64 -1.54 -15.66
C LEU A 63 -16.02 -0.27 -16.42
N ASN A 64 -16.46 -0.40 -17.68
CA ASN A 64 -16.87 0.74 -18.49
C ASN A 64 -18.11 1.46 -17.94
N ASN A 65 -19.11 0.72 -17.45
CA ASN A 65 -20.26 1.34 -16.75
C ASN A 65 -19.81 2.14 -15.53
N VAL A 66 -18.91 1.61 -14.70
CA VAL A 66 -18.37 2.34 -13.55
C VAL A 66 -17.61 3.60 -13.98
N ILE A 67 -16.82 3.51 -15.06
CA ILE A 67 -16.08 4.65 -15.61
C ILE A 67 -17.05 5.75 -16.04
N ASP A 68 -18.08 5.40 -16.80
CA ASP A 68 -19.05 6.36 -17.34
C ASP A 68 -19.90 6.98 -16.22
N GLU A 69 -20.42 6.19 -15.29
CA GLU A 69 -21.25 6.67 -14.17
C GLU A 69 -20.50 7.60 -13.21
N ASN A 70 -19.21 7.36 -12.99
CA ASN A 70 -18.39 8.14 -12.09
C ASN A 70 -17.51 9.17 -12.79
N GLU A 71 -17.54 9.23 -14.12
CA GLU A 71 -16.69 10.08 -14.96
C GLU A 71 -15.20 9.89 -14.63
N ILE A 72 -14.73 8.64 -14.61
CA ILE A 72 -13.35 8.29 -14.31
C ILE A 72 -12.45 8.69 -15.48
N ASP A 73 -11.41 9.48 -15.21
CA ASP A 73 -10.41 9.88 -16.21
C ASP A 73 -9.37 8.78 -16.49
N CYS A 74 -8.97 8.05 -15.45
CA CYS A 74 -7.91 7.06 -15.58
C CYS A 74 -8.18 5.80 -14.73
N VAL A 75 -7.79 4.63 -15.26
CA VAL A 75 -7.75 3.36 -14.52
C VAL A 75 -6.30 3.04 -14.19
N TYR A 76 -5.99 2.86 -12.91
CA TYR A 76 -4.68 2.46 -12.41
C TYR A 76 -4.73 1.01 -11.91
N PRO A 77 -4.29 0.03 -12.73
CA PRO A 77 -4.33 -1.36 -12.33
C PRO A 77 -3.29 -1.66 -11.24
N ALA A 78 -3.71 -2.36 -10.20
CA ALA A 78 -2.94 -2.60 -8.99
C ALA A 78 -2.70 -4.09 -8.69
N HIS A 79 -2.70 -4.93 -9.73
CA HIS A 79 -2.43 -6.37 -9.63
C HIS A 79 -1.96 -6.89 -10.99
N ASP A 80 -1.12 -7.93 -11.01
CA ASP A 80 -0.55 -8.42 -12.27
C ASP A 80 -1.61 -8.87 -13.29
N SER A 81 -2.72 -9.47 -12.84
CA SER A 81 -3.81 -9.87 -13.73
C SER A 81 -4.57 -8.66 -14.27
N SER A 82 -4.86 -7.66 -13.43
CA SER A 82 -5.50 -6.42 -13.89
C SER A 82 -4.58 -5.60 -14.81
N CYS A 83 -3.26 -5.62 -14.57
CA CYS A 83 -2.29 -5.00 -15.48
C CYS A 83 -2.34 -5.62 -16.87
N LEU A 84 -2.36 -6.97 -16.95
CA LEU A 84 -2.45 -7.68 -18.22
C LEU A 84 -3.77 -7.37 -18.92
N PHE A 85 -4.91 -7.57 -18.24
CA PHE A 85 -6.23 -7.30 -18.78
C PHE A 85 -6.36 -5.87 -19.33
N CYS A 86 -6.01 -4.88 -18.50
CA CYS A 86 -6.09 -3.49 -18.90
C CYS A 86 -5.16 -3.15 -20.09
N SER A 87 -3.99 -3.79 -20.19
CA SER A 87 -3.11 -3.59 -21.35
C SER A 87 -3.64 -4.25 -22.62
N GLU A 88 -4.38 -5.35 -22.49
CA GLU A 88 -4.98 -6.08 -23.62
C GLU A 88 -6.23 -5.39 -24.16
N HIS A 89 -7.00 -4.73 -23.30
CA HIS A 89 -8.25 -4.06 -23.62
C HIS A 89 -8.16 -2.51 -23.56
N ALA A 90 -6.94 -1.96 -23.66
CA ALA A 90 -6.72 -0.51 -23.48
C ALA A 90 -7.56 0.35 -24.44
N ASP A 91 -7.81 -0.12 -25.65
CA ASP A 91 -8.60 0.58 -26.67
C ASP A 91 -10.13 0.41 -26.47
N GLU A 92 -10.55 -0.52 -25.60
CA GLU A 92 -11.96 -0.83 -25.30
C GLU A 92 -12.41 -0.22 -23.97
N ILE A 93 -11.46 0.17 -23.11
CA ILE A 93 -11.73 0.80 -21.81
C ILE A 93 -11.98 2.29 -22.03
N HIS A 94 -13.10 2.82 -21.50
CA HIS A 94 -13.56 4.19 -21.69
C HIS A 94 -12.73 5.27 -20.95
N ALA A 95 -11.67 4.90 -20.27
CA ALA A 95 -10.74 5.79 -19.57
C ALA A 95 -9.29 5.51 -19.96
N GLN A 96 -8.40 6.47 -19.70
CA GLN A 96 -6.96 6.25 -19.92
C GLN A 96 -6.43 5.17 -18.98
N VAL A 97 -5.87 4.10 -19.54
CA VAL A 97 -5.24 3.05 -18.74
C VAL A 97 -3.79 3.42 -18.39
N ILE A 98 -3.45 3.32 -17.10
CA ILE A 98 -2.12 3.66 -16.58
C ILE A 98 -1.28 2.38 -16.49
N ILE A 99 -0.87 1.89 -17.63
CA ILE A 99 -0.01 0.69 -17.78
C ILE A 99 0.78 0.79 -19.10
N THR A 100 1.93 0.15 -19.16
CA THR A 100 2.71 0.03 -20.39
C THR A 100 2.00 -0.82 -21.45
N ASP A 101 2.54 -0.86 -22.67
CA ASP A 101 1.90 -1.55 -23.80
C ASP A 101 1.70 -3.06 -23.58
N LYS A 102 0.73 -3.63 -24.29
CA LYS A 102 0.33 -5.05 -24.24
C LYS A 102 1.50 -6.02 -24.43
N THR A 103 2.43 -5.74 -25.34
CA THR A 103 3.55 -6.64 -25.65
C THR A 103 4.52 -6.70 -24.47
N THR A 104 4.92 -5.55 -23.93
CA THR A 104 5.78 -5.45 -22.75
C THR A 104 5.12 -6.07 -21.53
N THR A 105 3.84 -5.77 -21.28
CA THR A 105 3.09 -6.34 -20.16
C THR A 105 2.97 -7.87 -20.28
N GLY A 106 2.69 -8.38 -21.46
CA GLY A 106 2.56 -9.82 -21.71
C GLY A 106 3.87 -10.59 -21.56
N ILE A 107 5.02 -9.99 -21.95
CA ILE A 107 6.36 -10.55 -21.69
C ILE A 107 6.63 -10.61 -20.19
N CYS A 108 6.44 -9.50 -19.50
CA CYS A 108 6.69 -9.38 -18.04
C CYS A 108 5.79 -10.34 -17.22
N ARG A 109 4.55 -10.58 -17.65
CA ARG A 109 3.60 -11.44 -16.93
C ARG A 109 4.04 -12.92 -16.90
N SER A 110 4.80 -13.37 -17.91
CA SER A 110 5.21 -14.76 -18.08
C SER A 110 6.72 -14.92 -17.90
N LYS A 111 7.15 -15.61 -16.84
CA LYS A 111 8.57 -15.90 -16.60
C LYS A 111 9.22 -16.64 -17.78
N LYS A 112 8.46 -17.56 -18.41
CA LYS A 112 8.90 -18.26 -19.62
C LYS A 112 9.15 -17.28 -20.76
N LYS A 113 8.18 -16.43 -21.11
CA LYS A 113 8.33 -15.44 -22.18
C LYS A 113 9.46 -14.44 -21.86
N THR A 114 9.61 -14.02 -20.59
CA THR A 114 10.72 -13.15 -20.18
C THR A 114 12.07 -13.82 -20.46
N TYR A 115 12.24 -15.07 -20.05
CA TYR A 115 13.52 -15.77 -20.23
C TYR A 115 13.80 -16.07 -21.71
N GLU A 116 12.80 -16.48 -22.48
CA GLU A 116 12.94 -16.66 -23.93
C GLU A 116 13.29 -15.37 -24.66
N PHE A 117 12.66 -14.23 -24.30
CA PHE A 117 12.89 -12.94 -24.91
C PHE A 117 14.33 -12.41 -24.65
N PHE A 118 14.87 -12.69 -23.47
CA PHE A 118 16.20 -12.29 -23.06
C PHE A 118 17.22 -13.43 -23.06
N GLN A 119 16.97 -14.54 -23.74
CA GLN A 119 17.80 -15.77 -23.70
C GLN A 119 19.29 -15.57 -24.04
N SER A 120 19.63 -14.53 -24.80
CA SER A 120 21.00 -14.18 -25.14
C SER A 120 21.73 -13.34 -24.07
N GLU A 121 21.06 -12.94 -23.00
CA GLU A 121 21.62 -12.11 -21.96
C GLU A 121 22.16 -12.96 -20.81
N GLU A 122 23.37 -12.65 -20.35
CA GLU A 122 24.07 -13.39 -19.29
C GLU A 122 23.36 -13.37 -17.94
N PHE A 123 22.50 -12.38 -17.71
CA PHE A 123 21.73 -12.29 -16.47
C PHE A 123 20.49 -13.20 -16.42
N ILE A 124 20.17 -13.91 -17.50
CA ILE A 124 19.10 -14.91 -17.47
C ILE A 124 19.63 -16.17 -16.75
N PRO A 125 18.86 -16.73 -15.80
CA PRO A 125 19.24 -17.98 -15.18
C PRO A 125 19.28 -19.11 -16.23
N GLU A 126 20.14 -20.10 -16.04
CA GLU A 126 20.08 -21.32 -16.83
C GLU A 126 18.68 -21.93 -16.73
N THR A 127 18.06 -22.25 -17.85
CA THR A 127 16.72 -22.83 -17.93
C THR A 127 16.75 -24.16 -18.67
N TYR A 128 15.84 -25.05 -18.30
CA TYR A 128 15.72 -26.36 -18.89
C TYR A 128 14.32 -26.51 -19.54
N ALA A 129 14.27 -26.87 -20.81
CA ALA A 129 13.01 -27.00 -21.54
C ALA A 129 12.18 -28.18 -21.05
N THR A 130 12.86 -29.26 -20.66
CA THR A 130 12.25 -30.50 -20.15
C THR A 130 12.98 -31.02 -18.91
N PRO A 131 12.32 -31.80 -18.05
CA PRO A 131 13.00 -32.49 -16.95
C PRO A 131 14.22 -33.31 -17.38
N ASP A 132 14.20 -33.88 -18.60
CA ASP A 132 15.28 -34.73 -19.07
C ASP A 132 16.61 -34.01 -19.32
N GLU A 133 16.57 -32.70 -19.51
CA GLU A 133 17.75 -31.85 -19.64
C GLU A 133 18.46 -31.57 -18.30
N VAL A 134 17.77 -31.85 -17.18
CA VAL A 134 18.34 -31.59 -15.84
C VAL A 134 19.30 -32.71 -15.47
N ILE A 135 20.59 -32.40 -15.48
CA ILE A 135 21.66 -33.34 -15.12
C ILE A 135 22.09 -33.14 -13.65
N ASN A 136 22.13 -31.89 -13.21
CA ASN A 136 22.63 -31.50 -11.90
C ASN A 136 21.53 -30.93 -10.99
N PHE A 137 21.59 -31.26 -9.71
CA PHE A 137 20.72 -30.73 -8.67
C PHE A 137 21.52 -29.97 -7.63
N PRO A 138 20.94 -29.00 -6.93
CA PRO A 138 19.52 -28.65 -6.97
C PRO A 138 19.15 -27.76 -8.15
N VAL A 139 17.89 -27.88 -8.62
CA VAL A 139 17.25 -26.92 -9.52
C VAL A 139 16.08 -26.22 -8.81
N PHE A 140 15.48 -25.24 -9.47
CA PHE A 140 14.32 -24.53 -8.97
C PHE A 140 13.18 -24.58 -9.96
N ILE A 141 11.97 -24.91 -9.50
CA ILE A 141 10.77 -24.83 -10.33
C ILE A 141 9.85 -23.71 -9.82
N LYS A 142 9.22 -23.03 -10.73
CA LYS A 142 8.26 -21.97 -10.42
C LYS A 142 7.18 -21.87 -11.50
N PRO A 143 5.93 -21.51 -11.15
CA PRO A 143 4.88 -21.33 -12.16
C PRO A 143 5.30 -20.30 -13.21
N ILE A 144 4.93 -20.54 -14.47
CA ILE A 144 5.14 -19.61 -15.60
C ILE A 144 4.52 -18.25 -15.29
N THR A 145 3.28 -18.27 -14.78
CA THR A 145 2.56 -17.10 -14.27
C THR A 145 2.25 -17.29 -12.79
N GLY A 146 2.37 -16.26 -12.00
CA GLY A 146 2.11 -16.34 -10.55
C GLY A 146 2.84 -15.24 -9.79
N GLN A 147 2.55 -15.13 -8.51
CA GLN A 147 3.08 -14.12 -7.61
C GLN A 147 3.21 -14.68 -6.18
N GLY A 148 3.92 -13.97 -5.30
CA GLY A 148 4.04 -14.36 -3.90
C GLY A 148 4.71 -15.71 -3.67
N SER A 149 5.56 -16.17 -4.60
CA SER A 149 6.25 -17.47 -4.54
C SER A 149 5.32 -18.69 -4.38
N VAL A 150 4.01 -18.56 -4.65
CA VAL A 150 3.07 -19.70 -4.60
C VAL A 150 3.48 -20.72 -5.64
N GLY A 151 3.63 -21.99 -5.23
CA GLY A 151 4.05 -23.09 -6.10
C GLY A 151 5.54 -23.14 -6.41
N ALA A 152 6.32 -22.12 -6.10
CA ALA A 152 7.77 -22.09 -6.34
C ALA A 152 8.52 -22.93 -5.31
N ARG A 153 9.46 -23.78 -5.75
CA ARG A 153 10.21 -24.67 -4.84
C ARG A 153 11.58 -25.08 -5.36
N LYS A 154 12.47 -25.35 -4.43
CA LYS A 154 13.75 -26.00 -4.68
C LYS A 154 13.53 -27.50 -4.85
N ILE A 155 14.16 -28.10 -5.85
CA ILE A 155 14.11 -29.52 -6.19
C ILE A 155 15.51 -30.10 -6.04
N ILE A 156 15.66 -31.18 -5.27
CA ILE A 156 16.97 -31.76 -4.91
C ILE A 156 17.24 -33.10 -5.58
N SER A 157 16.26 -33.70 -6.28
CA SER A 157 16.42 -34.94 -6.95
C SER A 157 15.51 -35.11 -8.19
N ARG A 158 15.84 -36.05 -9.06
CA ARG A 158 15.02 -36.36 -10.24
C ARG A 158 13.62 -36.83 -9.87
N SER A 159 13.49 -37.70 -8.90
CA SER A 159 12.19 -38.19 -8.45
C SER A 159 11.28 -37.09 -7.91
N GLU A 160 11.89 -36.11 -7.23
CA GLU A 160 11.16 -34.95 -6.74
C GLU A 160 10.71 -34.02 -7.90
N LEU A 161 11.57 -33.86 -8.93
CA LEU A 161 11.22 -33.12 -10.14
C LEU A 161 10.05 -33.75 -10.86
N ASP A 162 10.08 -35.05 -11.09
CA ASP A 162 9.04 -35.82 -11.81
C ASP A 162 7.69 -35.76 -11.06
N MET A 163 7.70 -35.71 -9.75
CA MET A 163 6.48 -35.56 -8.92
C MET A 163 5.87 -34.15 -8.93
N ASN A 164 6.65 -33.12 -9.11
CA ASN A 164 6.23 -31.73 -8.84
C ASN A 164 6.17 -30.87 -10.12
N TYR A 165 6.76 -31.31 -11.22
CA TYR A 165 6.78 -30.57 -12.47
C TYR A 165 5.54 -30.88 -13.33
N ASN A 166 5.03 -29.86 -14.00
CA ASN A 166 4.13 -29.95 -15.12
C ASN A 166 4.44 -28.82 -16.12
N SER A 167 3.75 -28.78 -17.26
CA SER A 167 3.96 -27.79 -18.33
C SER A 167 3.72 -26.35 -17.94
N ASP A 168 3.08 -26.08 -16.79
CA ASP A 168 2.82 -24.73 -16.28
C ASP A 168 3.99 -24.17 -15.47
N TYR A 169 5.09 -24.92 -15.34
CA TYR A 169 6.28 -24.52 -14.60
C TYR A 169 7.47 -24.26 -15.52
N VAL A 170 8.32 -23.30 -15.08
CA VAL A 170 9.68 -23.13 -15.58
C VAL A 170 10.63 -23.89 -14.66
N ILE A 171 11.57 -24.65 -15.27
CA ILE A 171 12.70 -25.23 -14.55
C ILE A 171 13.91 -24.33 -14.78
N CYS A 172 14.59 -23.93 -13.73
CA CYS A 172 15.80 -23.11 -13.83
C CYS A 172 16.83 -23.48 -12.75
N GLU A 173 18.05 -22.93 -12.89
CA GLU A 173 19.10 -23.08 -11.87
C GLU A 173 18.61 -22.63 -10.49
N TYR A 174 19.11 -23.28 -9.45
CA TYR A 174 18.87 -22.85 -8.09
C TYR A 174 19.81 -21.71 -7.71
N LEU A 175 19.24 -20.57 -7.29
CA LEU A 175 19.96 -19.37 -6.86
C LEU A 175 20.04 -19.32 -5.32
N PRO A 176 21.18 -19.61 -4.69
CA PRO A 176 21.30 -19.65 -3.22
C PRO A 176 21.58 -18.30 -2.58
N GLY A 177 21.99 -17.30 -3.36
CA GLY A 177 22.50 -16.04 -2.84
C GLY A 177 21.42 -15.07 -2.37
N ALA A 178 21.84 -13.84 -2.04
CA ALA A 178 20.94 -12.77 -1.61
C ALA A 178 20.01 -12.32 -2.74
N GLU A 179 18.81 -11.87 -2.35
CA GLU A 179 17.73 -11.49 -3.24
C GLU A 179 17.44 -9.99 -3.13
N TYR A 180 17.27 -9.37 -4.27
CA TYR A 180 17.08 -7.93 -4.38
C TYR A 180 15.87 -7.59 -5.25
N THR A 181 15.22 -6.48 -4.93
CA THR A 181 14.31 -5.79 -5.84
C THR A 181 15.00 -4.54 -6.35
N VAL A 182 14.81 -4.23 -7.61
CA VAL A 182 15.33 -3.02 -8.27
C VAL A 182 14.12 -2.22 -8.76
N ASP A 183 13.90 -1.08 -8.14
CA ASP A 183 12.83 -0.17 -8.52
C ASP A 183 13.33 0.75 -9.62
N CYS A 184 12.55 0.88 -10.69
CA CYS A 184 12.88 1.62 -11.88
C CYS A 184 11.76 2.59 -12.29
N PHE A 185 12.15 3.65 -12.98
CA PHE A 185 11.21 4.58 -13.57
C PHE A 185 11.69 5.03 -14.95
N THR A 186 10.80 4.89 -15.92
CA THR A 186 11.05 5.30 -17.32
C THR A 186 10.10 6.42 -17.71
N ASP A 187 10.62 7.47 -18.29
CA ASP A 187 9.84 8.63 -18.71
C ASP A 187 9.01 8.40 -19.99
N GLY A 188 8.32 9.44 -20.47
CA GLY A 188 7.53 9.39 -21.70
C GLY A 188 8.34 9.21 -22.99
N ASN A 189 9.64 9.46 -22.96
CA ASN A 189 10.56 9.30 -24.09
C ASN A 189 11.29 7.96 -24.08
N GLY A 190 11.09 7.13 -23.04
CA GLY A 190 11.77 5.84 -22.88
C GLY A 190 13.11 5.95 -22.16
N GLU A 191 13.42 7.09 -21.54
CA GLU A 191 14.64 7.30 -20.76
C GLU A 191 14.49 6.73 -19.35
N LEU A 192 15.46 5.93 -18.89
CA LEU A 192 15.52 5.38 -17.53
C LEU A 192 15.99 6.47 -16.56
N LEU A 193 15.06 7.13 -15.88
CA LEU A 193 15.36 8.23 -14.95
C LEU A 193 15.71 7.76 -13.54
N PHE A 194 15.30 6.55 -13.15
CA PHE A 194 15.54 6.00 -11.82
C PHE A 194 15.83 4.52 -11.88
N CYS A 195 16.84 4.10 -11.13
CA CYS A 195 17.21 2.70 -10.95
C CYS A 195 17.89 2.55 -9.59
N ARG A 196 17.20 1.98 -8.62
CA ARG A 196 17.72 1.75 -7.26
C ARG A 196 17.47 0.32 -6.80
N GLN A 197 18.53 -0.30 -6.34
CA GLN A 197 18.53 -1.63 -5.75
C GLN A 197 18.16 -1.54 -4.27
N ARG A 198 17.43 -2.53 -3.76
CA ARG A 198 17.16 -2.70 -2.32
C ARG A 198 17.21 -4.17 -1.94
N MET A 199 17.74 -4.44 -0.75
CA MET A 199 17.83 -5.79 -0.22
C MET A 199 16.49 -6.25 0.35
N ARG A 200 16.11 -7.48 0.07
CA ARG A 200 14.95 -8.16 0.68
C ARG A 200 15.40 -8.91 1.93
N GLU A 201 15.47 -8.21 3.08
CA GLU A 201 16.02 -8.76 4.33
C GLU A 201 15.12 -9.82 4.97
N ARG A 202 13.79 -9.65 4.85
CA ARG A 202 12.81 -10.60 5.38
C ARG A 202 11.65 -10.76 4.40
N ILE A 203 11.36 -12.01 4.09
CA ILE A 203 10.28 -12.40 3.18
C ILE A 203 9.28 -13.25 3.97
N LYS A 204 7.99 -12.96 3.83
CA LYS A 204 6.88 -13.76 4.38
C LYS A 204 5.91 -14.08 3.26
N THR A 205 5.63 -15.36 3.03
CA THR A 205 4.74 -15.84 1.94
C THR A 205 5.08 -15.20 0.58
N GLY A 206 6.39 -15.15 0.22
CA GLY A 206 6.87 -14.56 -1.03
C GLY A 206 6.87 -13.03 -1.09
N ILE A 207 6.29 -12.35 -0.10
CA ILE A 207 6.22 -10.88 -0.04
C ILE A 207 7.36 -10.33 0.81
N SER A 208 8.07 -9.30 0.32
CA SER A 208 9.05 -8.59 1.12
C SER A 208 8.35 -7.81 2.23
N VAL A 209 8.63 -8.17 3.48
CA VAL A 209 8.09 -7.48 4.66
C VAL A 209 9.13 -6.58 5.33
N ARG A 210 10.43 -6.82 5.08
CA ARG A 210 11.50 -5.90 5.48
C ARG A 210 12.47 -5.73 4.33
N THR A 211 12.75 -4.47 4.00
CA THR A 211 13.66 -4.10 2.91
C THR A 211 14.47 -2.86 3.30
N ARG A 212 15.70 -2.79 2.80
CA ARG A 212 16.63 -1.69 3.06
C ARG A 212 17.11 -1.09 1.74
N SER A 213 17.20 0.24 1.67
CA SER A 213 17.87 0.94 0.57
C SER A 213 19.37 0.57 0.54
N MET A 214 19.94 0.62 -0.62
CA MET A 214 21.37 0.39 -0.82
C MET A 214 21.82 1.02 -2.13
N ASP A 215 23.13 1.19 -2.28
CA ASP A 215 23.70 1.58 -3.55
C ASP A 215 23.46 0.52 -4.61
N THR A 216 23.24 1.00 -5.83
CA THR A 216 22.97 0.12 -6.96
C THR A 216 24.27 -0.34 -7.59
N ASP A 217 24.53 -1.64 -7.58
CA ASP A 217 25.68 -2.22 -8.26
C ASP A 217 25.64 -1.93 -9.78
N ASP A 218 26.80 -1.68 -10.39
CA ASP A 218 26.88 -1.40 -11.83
C ASP A 218 26.34 -2.55 -12.68
N ALA A 219 26.56 -3.79 -12.26
CA ALA A 219 25.97 -4.97 -12.92
C ALA A 219 24.44 -4.93 -12.93
N VAL A 220 23.81 -4.51 -11.82
CA VAL A 220 22.35 -4.37 -11.71
C VAL A 220 21.85 -3.21 -12.56
N ARG A 221 22.57 -2.08 -12.58
CA ARG A 221 22.26 -0.94 -13.46
C ARG A 221 22.33 -1.32 -14.94
N ASN A 222 23.33 -2.14 -15.32
CA ASN A 222 23.43 -2.66 -16.67
C ASN A 222 22.22 -3.55 -17.03
N ILE A 223 21.78 -4.43 -16.13
CA ILE A 223 20.54 -5.23 -16.32
C ILE A 223 19.35 -4.30 -16.56
N ALA A 224 19.16 -3.27 -15.71
CA ALA A 224 18.08 -2.31 -15.88
C ALA A 224 18.09 -1.63 -17.27
N ASN A 225 19.26 -1.16 -17.71
CA ASN A 225 19.42 -0.54 -19.03
C ASN A 225 19.10 -1.52 -20.18
N ARG A 226 19.50 -2.79 -20.06
CA ARG A 226 19.19 -3.83 -21.06
C ARG A 226 17.68 -4.14 -21.10
N LEU A 227 17.03 -4.24 -19.94
CA LEU A 227 15.58 -4.43 -19.85
C LEU A 227 14.84 -3.23 -20.47
N ASN A 228 15.20 -2.01 -20.06
CA ASN A 228 14.59 -0.78 -20.54
C ASN A 228 14.79 -0.57 -22.06
N GLY A 229 15.97 -0.92 -22.58
CA GLY A 229 16.29 -0.75 -24.00
C GLY A 229 15.55 -1.73 -24.93
N LYS A 230 15.08 -2.87 -24.43
CA LYS A 230 14.38 -3.90 -25.22
C LYS A 230 12.86 -3.92 -25.00
N LEU A 231 12.37 -3.44 -23.84
CA LEU A 231 10.96 -3.35 -23.48
C LEU A 231 10.52 -1.88 -23.46
N LYS A 232 9.24 -1.64 -23.79
CA LYS A 232 8.69 -0.27 -23.87
C LYS A 232 8.06 0.13 -22.55
N PHE A 233 8.86 0.24 -21.49
CA PHE A 233 8.36 0.72 -20.22
C PHE A 233 7.93 2.18 -20.29
N LYS A 234 6.89 2.51 -19.51
CA LYS A 234 6.41 3.88 -19.31
C LYS A 234 5.90 4.03 -17.89
N GLY A 235 6.50 4.94 -17.11
CA GLY A 235 6.25 5.08 -15.69
C GLY A 235 7.07 4.10 -14.85
N ALA A 236 6.53 3.71 -13.71
CA ALA A 236 7.21 2.86 -12.74
C ALA A 236 7.14 1.37 -13.11
N TRP A 237 8.25 0.70 -12.93
CA TRP A 237 8.39 -0.75 -13.09
C TRP A 237 9.47 -1.26 -12.14
N PHE A 238 9.56 -2.56 -11.97
CA PHE A 238 10.61 -3.18 -11.17
C PHE A 238 11.02 -4.52 -11.73
N PHE A 239 12.19 -4.98 -11.30
CA PHE A 239 12.62 -6.36 -11.50
C PHE A 239 13.25 -6.91 -10.23
N GLN A 240 13.38 -8.23 -10.17
CA GLN A 240 14.04 -8.92 -9.06
C GLN A 240 15.22 -9.71 -9.59
N VAL A 241 16.32 -9.65 -8.83
CA VAL A 241 17.53 -10.41 -9.10
C VAL A 241 17.97 -11.17 -7.86
N LYS A 242 18.63 -12.28 -8.10
CA LYS A 242 19.21 -13.10 -7.05
C LYS A 242 20.61 -13.56 -7.45
N LYS A 243 21.52 -13.66 -6.50
CA LYS A 243 22.89 -14.10 -6.81
C LYS A 243 22.94 -15.63 -6.94
N ASN A 244 23.65 -16.09 -7.97
CA ASN A 244 23.99 -17.49 -8.14
C ASN A 244 25.18 -17.91 -7.26
N LEU A 245 25.66 -19.14 -7.42
CA LEU A 245 26.81 -19.66 -6.67
C LEU A 245 28.11 -18.87 -6.89
N ASN A 246 28.25 -18.25 -8.05
CA ASN A 246 29.43 -17.44 -8.42
C ASN A 246 29.31 -16.00 -7.95
N GLY A 247 28.20 -15.62 -7.30
CA GLY A 247 27.94 -14.25 -6.87
C GLY A 247 27.40 -13.33 -7.98
N GLU A 248 27.08 -13.87 -9.15
CA GLU A 248 26.54 -13.14 -10.29
C GLU A 248 25.03 -12.96 -10.15
N TYR A 249 24.51 -11.81 -10.61
CA TYR A 249 23.08 -11.53 -10.59
C TYR A 249 22.35 -12.29 -11.69
N ARG A 250 21.27 -12.97 -11.32
CA ARG A 250 20.34 -13.61 -12.25
C ARG A 250 18.94 -13.05 -12.09
N LEU A 251 18.28 -12.81 -13.22
CA LEU A 251 16.93 -12.25 -13.27
C LEU A 251 15.90 -13.28 -12.75
N MET A 252 15.08 -12.86 -11.82
CA MET A 252 14.00 -13.68 -11.29
C MET A 252 12.65 -13.39 -11.95
N GLU A 253 12.33 -12.12 -12.06
CA GLU A 253 11.07 -11.60 -12.65
C GLU A 253 11.20 -10.12 -13.01
N VAL A 254 10.34 -9.65 -13.90
CA VAL A 254 10.14 -8.23 -14.25
C VAL A 254 8.66 -7.94 -14.15
N SER A 255 8.29 -6.75 -13.67
CA SER A 255 6.88 -6.33 -13.61
C SER A 255 6.74 -4.86 -14.02
N PRO A 256 5.78 -4.52 -14.90
CA PRO A 256 5.57 -3.16 -15.43
C PRO A 256 4.70 -2.31 -14.50
N ARG A 257 4.81 -2.49 -13.21
CA ARG A 257 4.08 -1.78 -12.15
C ARG A 257 4.95 -1.53 -10.94
N ILE A 258 4.46 -0.75 -9.98
CA ILE A 258 5.15 -0.58 -8.70
C ILE A 258 5.12 -1.87 -7.88
N PRO A 259 6.16 -2.16 -7.09
CA PRO A 259 6.10 -3.21 -6.07
C PRO A 259 5.33 -2.72 -4.84
N GLY A 260 4.75 -3.67 -4.07
CA GLY A 260 4.01 -3.34 -2.84
C GLY A 260 4.85 -2.69 -1.73
N THR A 261 6.17 -2.58 -1.90
CA THR A 261 7.10 -1.91 -0.99
C THR A 261 7.73 -0.64 -1.59
N ALA A 262 7.09 -0.06 -2.63
CA ALA A 262 7.53 1.21 -3.26
C ALA A 262 7.54 2.39 -2.29
N GLY A 263 6.82 2.30 -1.18
CA GLY A 263 6.84 3.25 -0.08
C GLY A 263 8.23 3.53 0.48
N LEU A 264 9.21 2.62 0.30
CA LEU A 264 10.59 2.88 0.68
C LEU A 264 11.11 4.13 -0.06
N TYR A 265 11.12 4.11 -1.39
CA TYR A 265 11.63 5.25 -2.19
C TYR A 265 10.67 6.43 -2.25
N ARG A 266 9.37 6.24 -2.03
CA ARG A 266 8.45 7.36 -1.83
C ARG A 266 8.89 8.24 -0.65
N ASN A 267 9.37 7.62 0.42
CA ASN A 267 9.85 8.34 1.59
C ASN A 267 11.27 8.93 1.41
N THR A 268 11.97 8.65 0.32
CA THR A 268 13.16 9.41 -0.10
C THR A 268 12.85 10.51 -1.12
N GLY A 269 11.56 10.70 -1.49
CA GLY A 269 11.11 11.75 -2.40
C GLY A 269 10.60 11.26 -3.76
N VAL A 270 10.69 9.95 -4.06
CA VAL A 270 10.33 9.40 -5.37
C VAL A 270 8.90 8.84 -5.35
N ASN A 271 7.92 9.69 -5.60
CA ASN A 271 6.52 9.30 -5.67
C ASN A 271 6.19 8.65 -7.02
N PHE A 272 6.48 7.36 -7.16
CA PHE A 272 6.29 6.62 -8.41
C PHE A 272 4.86 6.69 -8.98
N PRO A 273 3.78 6.51 -8.21
CA PRO A 273 2.44 6.63 -8.75
C PRO A 273 2.14 8.01 -9.34
N MET A 274 2.51 9.08 -8.65
CA MET A 274 2.26 10.44 -9.14
C MET A 274 3.10 10.76 -10.39
N LEU A 275 4.37 10.38 -10.39
CA LEU A 275 5.26 10.54 -11.54
C LEU A 275 4.72 9.75 -12.75
N THR A 276 4.23 8.52 -12.53
CA THR A 276 3.62 7.70 -13.58
C THR A 276 2.40 8.42 -14.19
N LEU A 277 1.51 8.94 -13.37
CA LEU A 277 0.35 9.71 -13.85
C LEU A 277 0.79 10.91 -14.69
N PHE A 278 1.79 11.68 -14.25
CA PHE A 278 2.29 12.81 -15.01
C PHE A 278 2.84 12.42 -16.38
N VAL A 279 3.61 11.32 -16.45
CA VAL A 279 4.11 10.78 -17.72
C VAL A 279 2.98 10.37 -18.66
N PHE A 280 1.93 9.71 -18.13
CA PHE A 280 0.77 9.32 -18.92
C PHE A 280 -0.07 10.52 -19.38
N TRP A 281 -0.07 11.60 -18.61
CA TRP A 281 -0.72 12.87 -19.00
C TRP A 281 0.16 13.75 -19.94
N GLY A 282 1.33 13.26 -20.32
CA GLY A 282 2.22 13.96 -21.26
C GLY A 282 3.07 15.06 -20.62
N TYR A 283 3.17 15.11 -19.30
CA TYR A 283 4.03 16.06 -18.61
C TYR A 283 5.46 15.54 -18.53
N PRO A 284 6.46 16.41 -18.73
CA PRO A 284 7.85 16.08 -18.43
C PRO A 284 8.00 15.90 -16.92
N VAL A 285 8.84 14.94 -16.53
CA VAL A 285 9.11 14.64 -15.12
C VAL A 285 10.62 14.67 -14.85
N SER A 286 10.94 15.02 -13.63
CA SER A 286 12.30 14.89 -13.08
C SER A 286 12.21 14.25 -11.69
N ILE A 287 13.29 13.63 -11.25
CA ILE A 287 13.34 12.93 -9.97
C ILE A 287 14.35 13.64 -9.07
N ILE A 288 13.92 13.96 -7.86
CA ILE A 288 14.77 14.44 -6.77
C ILE A 288 14.67 13.41 -5.65
N GLU A 289 15.79 12.83 -5.27
CA GLU A 289 15.90 11.87 -4.19
C GLU A 289 16.71 12.46 -3.04
N ASN A 290 16.22 12.30 -1.81
CA ASN A 290 16.99 12.62 -0.61
C ASN A 290 17.98 11.49 -0.33
N ASP A 291 19.21 11.85 -0.02
CA ASP A 291 20.32 10.93 0.23
C ASP A 291 20.40 10.57 1.73
N TYR A 292 19.69 9.50 2.11
CA TYR A 292 19.79 8.85 3.41
C TYR A 292 19.39 7.39 3.35
N ASP A 293 19.95 6.62 4.25
CA ASP A 293 19.57 5.21 4.42
C ASP A 293 18.16 5.08 4.99
N ILE A 294 17.38 4.20 4.40
CA ILE A 294 16.02 3.92 4.84
C ILE A 294 15.75 2.42 4.94
N VAL A 295 15.10 2.02 6.00
CA VAL A 295 14.57 0.66 6.19
C VAL A 295 13.06 0.74 6.28
N LEU A 296 12.39 -0.06 5.47
CA LEU A 296 10.95 -0.27 5.55
C LEU A 296 10.70 -1.63 6.18
N ASP A 297 9.95 -1.65 7.28
CA ASP A 297 9.41 -2.88 7.88
C ASP A 297 7.88 -2.81 7.87
N ARG A 298 7.23 -3.88 7.40
CA ARG A 298 5.77 -3.97 7.26
C ARG A 298 5.22 -4.90 8.31
N ALA A 299 4.18 -4.43 9.00
CA ALA A 299 3.38 -5.22 9.92
C ALA A 299 1.90 -5.08 9.56
N PHE A 300 1.07 -5.99 10.07
CA PHE A 300 -0.37 -5.82 10.02
C PHE A 300 -0.77 -4.69 10.97
N TYR A 301 -1.76 -3.91 10.58
CA TYR A 301 -2.49 -3.03 11.47
C TYR A 301 -3.97 -3.43 11.47
N SER A 302 -4.68 -3.08 12.55
CA SER A 302 -6.10 -3.30 12.68
C SER A 302 -6.85 -2.02 12.33
N ALA A 303 -7.93 -2.14 11.58
CA ALA A 303 -8.90 -1.07 11.37
C ALA A 303 -10.26 -1.53 11.88
N PHE A 304 -11.00 -0.62 12.49
CA PHE A 304 -12.24 -0.94 13.16
C PHE A 304 -13.41 -0.20 12.53
N ARG A 305 -14.57 -0.85 12.49
CA ARG A 305 -15.85 -0.22 12.20
C ARG A 305 -16.78 -0.49 13.38
N ILE A 306 -17.08 0.56 14.11
CA ILE A 306 -17.98 0.49 15.25
C ILE A 306 -19.38 1.01 14.84
N GLY A 307 -20.41 0.33 15.28
CA GLY A 307 -21.81 0.63 14.94
C GLY A 307 -22.44 1.68 15.88
N ILE A 308 -21.75 2.81 16.03
CA ILE A 308 -22.26 3.94 16.84
C ILE A 308 -22.30 5.20 15.98
N ASP A 309 -23.28 6.04 16.26
CA ASP A 309 -23.37 7.40 15.72
C ASP A 309 -23.37 8.40 16.87
N TYR A 310 -22.66 9.51 16.71
CA TYR A 310 -22.55 10.55 17.74
C TYR A 310 -22.16 11.89 17.11
N ASP A 311 -22.61 12.97 17.73
CA ASP A 311 -22.23 14.32 17.35
C ASP A 311 -21.38 15.01 18.42
N TYR A 312 -21.40 14.52 19.65
CA TYR A 312 -20.66 15.08 20.78
C TYR A 312 -19.59 14.13 21.31
N VAL A 313 -18.44 14.67 21.68
CA VAL A 313 -17.34 13.97 22.32
C VAL A 313 -17.02 14.64 23.64
N TYR A 314 -17.25 13.95 24.74
CA TYR A 314 -16.76 14.35 26.05
C TYR A 314 -15.42 13.69 26.30
N LEU A 315 -14.38 14.47 26.57
CA LEU A 315 -12.99 14.02 26.62
C LEU A 315 -12.33 14.51 27.90
N ASP A 316 -11.66 13.62 28.63
CA ASP A 316 -10.82 14.02 29.76
C ASP A 316 -9.47 14.57 29.28
N TYR A 317 -8.77 15.28 30.17
CA TYR A 317 -7.44 15.84 29.92
C TYR A 317 -6.32 14.92 30.38
N ASP A 318 -6.31 14.60 31.68
CA ASP A 318 -5.23 13.83 32.32
C ASP A 318 -5.27 12.37 31.82
N ASP A 319 -4.11 11.83 31.52
CA ASP A 319 -3.90 10.46 31.03
C ASP A 319 -4.70 10.08 29.76
N ILE A 320 -5.38 11.08 29.14
CA ILE A 320 -6.02 10.99 27.82
C ILE A 320 -5.32 11.89 26.81
N LEU A 321 -5.50 13.24 26.91
CA LEU A 321 -4.83 14.18 26.00
C LEU A 321 -3.33 14.25 26.27
N THR A 322 -2.93 14.05 27.52
CA THR A 322 -1.53 14.00 27.94
C THR A 322 -1.23 12.68 28.63
N LEU A 323 -0.02 12.19 28.47
CA LEU A 323 0.54 11.03 29.17
C LEU A 323 1.76 11.53 29.94
N GLY A 324 1.56 11.93 31.20
CA GLY A 324 2.54 12.67 31.96
C GLY A 324 2.85 14.03 31.30
N ASP A 325 4.13 14.28 30.97
CA ASP A 325 4.55 15.54 30.31
C ASP A 325 4.42 15.52 28.77
N LYS A 326 3.87 14.48 28.18
CA LYS A 326 3.78 14.31 26.71
C LYS A 326 2.34 14.31 26.25
N VAL A 327 2.12 14.96 25.10
CA VAL A 327 0.83 14.91 24.40
C VAL A 327 0.62 13.52 23.78
N ASN A 328 -0.57 12.97 23.93
CA ASN A 328 -0.97 11.72 23.28
C ASN A 328 -1.32 11.99 21.81
N ALA A 329 -0.40 11.64 20.91
CA ALA A 329 -0.53 11.94 19.48
C ALA A 329 -1.72 11.21 18.83
N ASP A 330 -2.07 10.01 19.28
CA ASP A 330 -3.18 9.24 18.71
C ASP A 330 -4.54 9.86 19.11
N VAL A 331 -4.68 10.30 20.37
CA VAL A 331 -5.86 11.04 20.81
C VAL A 331 -5.97 12.36 20.06
N MET A 332 -4.86 13.09 19.87
CA MET A 332 -4.88 14.33 19.09
C MET A 332 -5.26 14.08 17.62
N ARG A 333 -4.81 12.98 17.02
CA ARG A 333 -5.28 12.56 15.70
C ARG A 333 -6.79 12.39 15.67
N PHE A 334 -7.36 11.69 16.64
CA PHE A 334 -8.80 11.53 16.78
C PHE A 334 -9.53 12.88 16.94
N VAL A 335 -9.03 13.75 17.81
CA VAL A 335 -9.60 15.10 18.06
C VAL A 335 -9.70 15.90 16.75
N TYR A 336 -8.62 15.94 15.95
CA TYR A 336 -8.64 16.64 14.67
C TYR A 336 -9.58 15.96 13.66
N GLN A 337 -9.64 14.65 13.61
CA GLN A 337 -10.55 13.92 12.71
C GLN A 337 -12.02 14.16 13.09
N ALA A 338 -12.35 14.14 14.39
CA ALA A 338 -13.68 14.43 14.89
C ALA A 338 -14.11 15.86 14.54
N ARG A 339 -13.23 16.83 14.77
CA ARG A 339 -13.46 18.24 14.41
C ARG A 339 -13.66 18.42 12.90
N ASN A 340 -12.83 17.78 12.06
CA ASN A 340 -12.96 17.85 10.61
C ASN A 340 -14.29 17.29 10.11
N LYS A 341 -14.90 16.35 10.86
CA LYS A 341 -16.24 15.81 10.61
C LYS A 341 -17.37 16.62 11.23
N GLY A 342 -17.07 17.79 11.81
CA GLY A 342 -18.06 18.69 12.43
C GLY A 342 -18.55 18.20 13.78
N LYS A 343 -17.86 17.25 14.43
CA LYS A 343 -18.22 16.82 15.78
C LYS A 343 -17.84 17.89 16.81
N ARG A 344 -18.62 18.00 17.87
CA ARG A 344 -18.43 18.96 18.97
C ARG A 344 -17.66 18.28 20.10
N ILE A 345 -16.54 18.85 20.47
CA ILE A 345 -15.65 18.28 21.48
C ILE A 345 -15.71 19.13 22.74
N ILE A 346 -16.05 18.51 23.86
CA ILE A 346 -16.13 19.14 25.17
C ILE A 346 -15.03 18.53 26.04
N LEU A 347 -14.14 19.36 26.54
CA LEU A 347 -13.16 18.93 27.52
C LEU A 347 -13.81 18.94 28.90
N LEU A 348 -13.91 17.75 29.53
CA LEU A 348 -14.60 17.58 30.82
C LEU A 348 -13.66 16.87 31.80
N SER A 349 -12.96 17.63 32.63
CA SER A 349 -11.88 17.12 33.47
C SER A 349 -12.03 17.51 34.94
N LYS A 350 -11.45 16.69 35.82
CA LYS A 350 -11.24 16.99 37.24
C LYS A 350 -9.80 17.44 37.49
N HIS A 351 -9.26 18.19 36.56
CA HIS A 351 -7.89 18.69 36.59
C HIS A 351 -7.61 19.57 37.83
N SER A 352 -6.46 19.38 38.45
CA SER A 352 -6.17 20.00 39.73
C SER A 352 -5.45 21.34 39.66
N THR A 353 -4.97 21.71 38.47
CA THR A 353 -4.22 22.95 38.19
C THR A 353 -4.96 23.81 37.18
N ASP A 354 -4.35 24.89 36.70
CA ASP A 354 -4.94 25.72 35.65
C ASP A 354 -4.90 25.01 34.30
N ILE A 355 -6.04 24.47 33.87
CA ILE A 355 -6.20 23.73 32.61
C ILE A 355 -5.80 24.56 31.38
N HIS A 356 -6.07 25.88 31.40
CA HIS A 356 -5.72 26.78 30.30
C HIS A 356 -4.19 26.96 30.18
N ALA A 357 -3.51 27.11 31.32
CA ALA A 357 -2.06 27.17 31.36
C ALA A 357 -1.43 25.86 30.90
N ASP A 358 -2.01 24.72 31.30
CA ASP A 358 -1.49 23.38 30.95
C ASP A 358 -1.76 23.03 29.51
N LEU A 359 -2.92 23.34 28.92
CA LEU A 359 -3.18 23.25 27.49
C LEU A 359 -2.17 24.08 26.68
N LYS A 360 -1.93 25.32 27.09
CA LYS A 360 -0.94 26.21 26.46
C LYS A 360 0.48 25.62 26.55
N LYS A 361 0.86 25.09 27.70
CA LYS A 361 2.17 24.45 27.92
C LYS A 361 2.34 23.21 27.05
N ALA A 362 1.26 22.43 26.88
CA ALA A 362 1.22 21.25 26.03
C ALA A 362 1.18 21.60 24.52
N GLY A 363 0.95 22.87 24.16
CA GLY A 363 0.78 23.30 22.77
C GLY A 363 -0.55 22.86 22.16
N ILE A 364 -1.57 22.61 22.99
CA ILE A 364 -2.91 22.23 22.56
C ILE A 364 -3.77 23.50 22.52
N SER A 365 -4.34 23.81 21.34
CA SER A 365 -5.22 24.97 21.18
C SER A 365 -6.57 24.73 21.87
N GLU A 366 -7.02 25.69 22.67
CA GLU A 366 -8.36 25.68 23.26
C GLU A 366 -9.47 25.72 22.20
N GLU A 367 -9.19 26.28 21.03
CA GLU A 367 -10.13 26.34 19.91
C GLU A 367 -10.53 24.95 19.36
N LEU A 368 -9.85 23.89 19.78
CA LEU A 368 -10.24 22.51 19.46
C LEU A 368 -11.51 22.08 20.19
N PHE A 369 -11.82 22.74 21.31
CA PHE A 369 -12.94 22.42 22.18
C PHE A 369 -14.06 23.45 22.04
N GLU A 370 -15.30 22.99 21.98
CA GLU A 370 -16.47 23.86 22.02
C GLU A 370 -16.66 24.43 23.43
N ASP A 371 -16.34 23.63 24.44
CA ASP A 371 -16.41 24.02 25.85
C ASP A 371 -15.30 23.32 26.65
N ILE A 372 -14.85 23.96 27.73
CA ILE A 372 -13.86 23.45 28.68
C ILE A 372 -14.44 23.51 30.06
N GLN A 373 -14.75 22.37 30.65
CA GLN A 373 -15.40 22.23 31.95
C GLN A 373 -14.43 21.58 32.95
N VAL A 374 -14.01 22.33 33.96
CA VAL A 374 -13.17 21.82 35.03
C VAL A 374 -14.03 21.62 36.28
N LEU A 375 -14.08 20.41 36.78
CA LEU A 375 -14.93 20.00 37.87
C LEU A 375 -14.14 19.83 39.17
N GLU A 376 -14.82 20.10 40.29
CA GLU A 376 -14.28 19.72 41.60
C GLU A 376 -14.23 18.19 41.76
N LYS A 377 -13.32 17.68 42.59
CA LYS A 377 -13.17 16.21 42.81
C LYS A 377 -14.44 15.54 43.34
N SER A 378 -15.31 16.30 44.04
CA SER A 378 -16.58 15.82 44.59
C SER A 378 -17.72 15.73 43.57
N GLU A 379 -17.60 16.43 42.45
CA GLU A 379 -18.62 16.46 41.40
C GLU A 379 -18.53 15.19 40.52
N GLU A 380 -19.63 14.82 39.89
CA GLU A 380 -19.68 13.67 39.01
C GLU A 380 -19.74 14.12 37.54
N LYS A 381 -18.81 13.64 36.69
CA LYS A 381 -18.78 13.96 35.25
C LYS A 381 -20.11 13.62 34.58
N SER A 382 -20.78 12.57 35.04
CA SER A 382 -22.11 12.14 34.51
C SER A 382 -23.23 13.19 34.71
N ASP A 383 -23.04 14.17 35.57
CA ASP A 383 -24.04 15.25 35.78
C ASP A 383 -23.92 16.38 34.77
N TYR A 384 -22.79 16.41 34.06
CA TYR A 384 -22.41 17.44 33.09
C TYR A 384 -22.61 16.99 31.64
N ILE A 385 -22.85 15.71 31.41
CA ILE A 385 -23.17 15.14 30.09
C ILE A 385 -24.67 15.32 29.84
N LYS A 386 -25.01 16.14 28.86
CA LYS A 386 -26.39 16.52 28.53
C LYS A 386 -26.91 15.85 27.27
N GLU A 387 -26.03 15.53 26.32
CA GLU A 387 -26.36 15.01 25.01
C GLU A 387 -26.39 13.48 25.04
N THR A 388 -27.37 12.90 24.36
CA THR A 388 -27.54 11.44 24.23
C THR A 388 -26.87 10.87 22.99
N ASP A 389 -26.58 11.68 22.00
CA ASP A 389 -25.82 11.41 20.79
C ASP A 389 -24.33 11.71 20.99
N ALA A 390 -23.79 11.25 22.12
CA ALA A 390 -22.46 11.53 22.60
C ALA A 390 -21.64 10.27 22.86
N ILE A 391 -20.31 10.44 22.89
CA ILE A 391 -19.37 9.47 23.47
C ILE A 391 -18.59 10.13 24.60
N PHE A 392 -18.12 9.32 25.55
CA PHE A 392 -17.30 9.76 26.67
C PHE A 392 -15.96 9.01 26.69
N ILE A 393 -14.86 9.74 26.77
CA ILE A 393 -13.48 9.21 26.74
C ILE A 393 -12.76 9.65 28.01
N ASP A 394 -12.33 8.69 28.81
CA ASP A 394 -11.76 8.93 30.14
C ASP A 394 -10.94 7.70 30.56
N ASP A 395 -9.76 7.87 31.18
CA ASP A 395 -8.92 6.77 31.67
C ASP A 395 -9.49 6.10 32.92
N SER A 396 -10.28 6.85 33.73
CA SER A 396 -10.88 6.35 34.96
C SER A 396 -12.02 5.40 34.70
N PHE A 397 -11.84 4.11 35.01
CA PHE A 397 -12.91 3.13 34.96
C PHE A 397 -14.12 3.54 35.80
N ALA A 398 -13.92 4.16 36.95
CA ALA A 398 -15.00 4.59 37.85
C ALA A 398 -15.89 5.67 37.21
N GLU A 399 -15.27 6.65 36.51
CA GLU A 399 -16.00 7.68 35.77
C GLU A 399 -16.74 7.08 34.57
N ARG A 400 -16.07 6.25 33.77
CA ARG A 400 -16.70 5.55 32.63
C ARG A 400 -17.89 4.71 33.07
N LYS A 401 -17.77 3.98 34.19
CA LYS A 401 -18.88 3.18 34.73
C LYS A 401 -20.07 4.04 35.11
N LYS A 402 -19.86 5.12 35.84
CA LYS A 402 -20.93 6.06 36.24
C LYS A 402 -21.64 6.66 35.05
N VAL A 403 -20.85 7.14 34.05
CA VAL A 403 -21.39 7.72 32.82
C VAL A 403 -22.20 6.68 32.06
N LYS A 404 -21.67 5.46 31.93
CA LYS A 404 -22.40 4.36 31.27
C LYS A 404 -23.72 4.02 31.94
N GLU A 405 -23.72 3.93 33.26
CA GLU A 405 -24.91 3.57 34.05
C GLU A 405 -25.95 4.71 34.07
N LYS A 406 -25.52 5.98 34.14
CA LYS A 406 -26.42 7.14 34.29
C LYS A 406 -26.87 7.73 32.96
N CYS A 407 -25.94 7.89 32.02
CA CYS A 407 -26.22 8.54 30.74
C CYS A 407 -26.52 7.56 29.61
N GLY A 408 -26.12 6.28 29.72
CA GLY A 408 -26.36 5.25 28.70
C GLY A 408 -25.50 5.33 27.44
N ILE A 409 -24.68 6.37 27.29
CA ILE A 409 -23.85 6.60 26.12
C ILE A 409 -22.66 5.62 26.03
N PRO A 410 -22.05 5.42 24.84
CA PRO A 410 -20.79 4.70 24.71
C PRO A 410 -19.65 5.37 25.46
N VAL A 411 -18.81 4.56 26.12
CA VAL A 411 -17.65 5.03 26.90
C VAL A 411 -16.38 4.33 26.42
N PHE A 412 -15.28 5.06 26.40
CA PHE A 412 -14.00 4.60 25.84
C PHE A 412 -12.84 4.87 26.82
N ASP A 413 -11.92 3.94 26.90
CA ASP A 413 -10.62 4.13 27.52
C ASP A 413 -9.61 4.62 26.48
N VAL A 414 -8.44 5.05 26.93
CA VAL A 414 -7.36 5.54 26.05
C VAL A 414 -6.90 4.48 25.04
N ASP A 415 -6.86 3.20 25.43
CA ASP A 415 -6.48 2.09 24.55
C ASP A 415 -7.54 1.76 23.49
N MET A 416 -8.77 2.25 23.66
CA MET A 416 -9.86 2.07 22.71
C MET A 416 -9.90 3.13 21.61
N ILE A 417 -9.07 4.17 21.70
CA ILE A 417 -9.00 5.27 20.71
C ILE A 417 -8.73 4.75 19.30
N GLU A 418 -7.94 3.69 19.15
CA GLU A 418 -7.68 3.09 17.83
C GLU A 418 -8.95 2.71 17.07
N SER A 419 -10.04 2.36 17.80
CA SER A 419 -11.33 2.01 17.20
C SER A 419 -12.13 3.22 16.69
N LEU A 420 -11.75 4.42 17.12
CA LEU A 420 -12.36 5.70 16.72
C LEU A 420 -11.59 6.38 15.59
N ILE A 421 -10.37 5.93 15.30
CA ILE A 421 -9.53 6.49 14.22
C ILE A 421 -10.11 6.14 12.85
N ASP A 422 -10.26 7.16 12.03
CA ASP A 422 -10.60 7.00 10.61
C ASP A 422 -9.33 6.90 9.76
N TRP A 423 -9.20 5.79 9.04
CA TRP A 423 -8.05 5.54 8.17
C TRP A 423 -8.20 6.12 6.76
N LYS A 424 -9.39 6.64 6.43
CA LYS A 424 -9.67 7.29 5.14
C LYS A 424 -9.22 8.75 5.09
N SER A 425 -9.12 9.38 6.27
CA SER A 425 -8.79 10.81 6.42
C SER A 425 -7.37 11.05 6.97
#